data_df3cc26893eb5313bb6c1e651ef303a0
#
_entry.id   df3cc26893eb5313bb6c1e651ef303a0
#
_cell.length_a   1.000
_cell.length_b   1.000
_cell.length_c   1.000
_cell.angle_alpha   90.00
_cell.angle_beta   90.00
_cell.angle_gamma   90.00
#
_symmetry.space_group_name_H-M   'P 1'
#
loop_
_entity.id
_entity.type
_entity.pdbx_description
1 polymer ?
#
loop_
_entity_poly.entity_id
_entity_poly.type
_entity_poly.pdbx_seq_one_letter_code
_entity_poly.pdbx_strand_id
1 'polypeptide(L)'
;VLYKYNMRDIITLLEEKTKPQDIEIIPLNFTDREVSPVLSKATIDLHYGKLAQGYAERYNNKEGDSEFNYAGAFLHNTLFPQFREVRNNNKPNGPMLGFINKHFGDYDNMKSDFETEFMKLEGSGWVYLATDGKIKTIPNHQVRNDILLLVDRWEHAWILDYGSDKKKYLKEQWKIINWNVVNTRWGKSL
;
A
#
# COMPACT_ATOMS: atom_id res chain seq x y z
N VAL A 1 -28.35 -20.67 -27.81
CA VAL A 1 -26.87 -20.74 -27.68
C VAL A 1 -26.39 -20.31 -26.31
N LEU A 2 -27.29 -20.05 -25.34
CA LEU A 2 -26.95 -19.52 -23.99
C LEU A 2 -26.75 -20.60 -22.90
N TYR A 3 -26.72 -21.88 -23.24
CA TYR A 3 -26.59 -22.98 -22.25
C TYR A 3 -25.20 -23.61 -22.10
N LYS A 4 -24.14 -22.89 -22.48
CA LYS A 4 -22.79 -23.48 -22.49
C LYS A 4 -21.92 -23.10 -21.25
N TYR A 5 -22.35 -22.17 -20.44
CA TYR A 5 -21.58 -21.72 -19.27
C TYR A 5 -22.41 -21.90 -18.00
N ASN A 6 -21.85 -22.53 -16.98
CA ASN A 6 -22.45 -22.55 -15.65
C ASN A 6 -22.24 -21.18 -14.95
N MET A 7 -22.94 -20.96 -13.84
CA MET A 7 -22.87 -19.68 -13.12
C MET A 7 -21.43 -19.34 -12.65
N ARG A 8 -20.63 -20.34 -12.33
CA ARG A 8 -19.23 -20.19 -11.92
C ARG A 8 -18.35 -19.70 -13.08
N ASP A 9 -18.56 -20.25 -14.28
CA ASP A 9 -17.86 -19.80 -15.49
C ASP A 9 -18.23 -18.37 -15.86
N ILE A 10 -19.50 -17.99 -15.69
CA ILE A 10 -19.99 -16.62 -15.94
C ILE A 10 -19.36 -15.63 -14.94
N ILE A 11 -19.29 -15.99 -13.67
CA ILE A 11 -18.65 -15.16 -12.63
C ILE A 11 -17.17 -14.98 -12.96
N THR A 12 -16.45 -16.05 -13.27
CA THR A 12 -15.03 -15.99 -13.66
C THR A 12 -14.80 -15.10 -14.88
N LEU A 13 -15.65 -15.23 -15.92
CA LEU A 13 -15.58 -14.37 -17.11
C LEU A 13 -15.91 -12.90 -16.84
N LEU A 14 -16.77 -12.62 -15.86
CA LEU A 14 -17.07 -11.25 -15.44
C LEU A 14 -15.93 -10.64 -14.60
N GLU A 15 -15.30 -11.45 -13.75
CA GLU A 15 -14.13 -11.06 -12.96
C GLU A 15 -12.91 -10.82 -13.87
N GLU A 16 -12.68 -11.65 -14.88
CA GLU A 16 -11.63 -11.42 -15.89
C GLU A 16 -11.84 -10.14 -16.71
N LYS A 17 -13.10 -9.74 -16.96
CA LYS A 17 -13.42 -8.48 -17.66
C LYS A 17 -13.22 -7.23 -16.80
N THR A 18 -13.11 -7.37 -15.48
CA THR A 18 -12.92 -6.23 -14.55
C THR A 18 -11.44 -5.93 -14.27
N LYS A 19 -10.52 -6.83 -14.59
CA LYS A 19 -9.07 -6.60 -14.48
C LYS A 19 -8.57 -5.90 -15.74
N PRO A 20 -7.67 -4.90 -15.61
CA PRO A 20 -7.02 -4.32 -16.76
C PRO A 20 -6.24 -5.41 -17.51
N GLN A 21 -6.19 -5.27 -18.85
CA GLN A 21 -5.46 -6.21 -19.70
C GLN A 21 -3.97 -6.21 -19.33
N ASP A 22 -3.42 -5.02 -19.03
CA ASP A 22 -2.07 -4.81 -18.55
C ASP A 22 -2.07 -3.86 -17.35
N ILE A 23 -1.07 -3.95 -16.48
CA ILE A 23 -0.85 -3.04 -15.36
C ILE A 23 0.55 -2.43 -15.46
N GLU A 24 0.64 -1.12 -15.25
CA GLU A 24 1.90 -0.39 -15.18
C GLU A 24 2.12 0.14 -13.77
N ILE A 25 3.38 0.24 -13.35
CA ILE A 25 3.72 0.90 -12.10
C ILE A 25 3.75 2.40 -12.30
N ILE A 26 2.95 3.11 -11.50
CA ILE A 26 2.83 4.57 -11.53
C ILE A 26 4.20 5.20 -11.28
N PRO A 27 4.64 6.17 -12.10
CA PRO A 27 5.90 6.88 -11.87
C PRO A 27 5.97 7.52 -10.50
N LEU A 28 7.15 7.52 -9.88
CA LEU A 28 7.37 8.19 -8.60
C LEU A 28 7.10 9.69 -8.72
N ASN A 29 6.40 10.24 -7.75
CA ASN A 29 6.13 11.68 -7.61
C ASN A 29 7.10 12.37 -6.63
N PHE A 30 8.20 11.70 -6.30
CA PHE A 30 9.29 12.18 -5.43
C PHE A 30 10.63 11.63 -5.93
N THR A 31 11.72 12.21 -5.47
CA THR A 31 13.08 11.73 -5.69
C THR A 31 13.60 10.95 -4.49
N ASP A 32 14.61 10.10 -4.68
CA ASP A 32 15.29 9.39 -3.60
C ASP A 32 15.85 10.33 -2.52
N ARG A 33 16.30 11.53 -2.92
CA ARG A 33 16.80 12.56 -1.98
C ARG A 33 15.70 13.14 -1.09
N GLU A 34 14.51 13.30 -1.62
CA GLU A 34 13.37 13.88 -0.87
C GLU A 34 12.87 12.94 0.24
N VAL A 35 12.95 11.64 0.05
CA VAL A 35 12.53 10.64 1.05
C VAL A 35 13.68 10.17 1.96
N SER A 36 14.92 10.54 1.66
CA SER A 36 16.09 10.26 2.50
C SER A 36 16.07 11.14 3.78
N PRO A 37 16.46 10.60 4.96
CA PRO A 37 17.01 9.28 5.23
C PRO A 37 15.97 8.21 5.59
N VAL A 38 14.67 8.47 5.40
CA VAL A 38 13.60 7.50 5.73
C VAL A 38 13.67 6.28 4.81
N LEU A 39 13.89 6.51 3.53
CA LEU A 39 14.18 5.45 2.55
C LEU A 39 15.45 5.84 1.77
N SER A 40 16.43 4.95 1.75
CA SER A 40 17.63 5.15 0.96
C SER A 40 17.38 4.94 -0.54
N LYS A 41 18.29 5.46 -1.36
CA LYS A 41 18.29 5.17 -2.80
C LYS A 41 18.33 3.66 -3.07
N ALA A 42 19.11 2.91 -2.31
CA ALA A 42 19.20 1.44 -2.47
C ALA A 42 17.86 0.76 -2.21
N THR A 43 17.11 1.20 -1.20
CA THR A 43 15.75 0.69 -0.93
C THR A 43 14.80 1.07 -2.06
N ILE A 44 14.83 2.29 -2.57
CA ILE A 44 13.98 2.71 -3.69
C ILE A 44 14.32 1.94 -4.97
N ASP A 45 15.61 1.78 -5.30
CA ASP A 45 16.05 1.02 -6.48
C ASP A 45 15.59 -0.45 -6.41
N LEU A 46 15.63 -1.06 -5.23
CA LEU A 46 15.15 -2.43 -5.02
C LEU A 46 13.62 -2.50 -5.05
N HIS A 47 12.97 -1.72 -4.21
CA HIS A 47 11.53 -1.83 -3.93
C HIS A 47 10.69 -1.37 -5.12
N TYR A 48 10.95 -0.15 -5.62
CA TYR A 48 10.25 0.39 -6.79
C TYR A 48 10.84 -0.13 -8.11
N GLY A 49 12.17 -0.03 -8.26
CA GLY A 49 12.84 -0.27 -9.54
C GLY A 49 12.89 -1.75 -9.96
N LYS A 50 12.86 -2.68 -9.00
CA LYS A 50 12.91 -4.13 -9.30
C LYS A 50 11.64 -4.87 -8.88
N LEU A 51 11.24 -4.74 -7.62
CA LEU A 51 10.16 -5.60 -7.10
C LEU A 51 8.80 -5.17 -7.60
N ALA A 52 8.45 -3.90 -7.47
CA ALA A 52 7.17 -3.40 -7.97
C ALA A 52 7.05 -3.59 -9.50
N GLN A 53 8.09 -3.21 -10.25
CA GLN A 53 8.12 -3.42 -11.71
C GLN A 53 7.99 -4.90 -12.06
N GLY A 54 8.71 -5.77 -11.35
CA GLY A 54 8.65 -7.21 -11.60
C GLY A 54 7.28 -7.85 -11.36
N TYR A 55 6.45 -7.33 -10.44
CA TYR A 55 5.06 -7.78 -10.31
C TYR A 55 4.23 -7.41 -11.54
N ALA A 56 4.35 -6.19 -12.04
CA ALA A 56 3.65 -5.75 -13.23
C ALA A 56 4.10 -6.54 -14.48
N GLU A 57 5.41 -6.72 -14.66
CA GLU A 57 5.98 -7.50 -15.78
C GLU A 57 5.47 -8.94 -15.77
N ARG A 58 5.53 -9.64 -14.63
CA ARG A 58 5.05 -11.03 -14.55
C ARG A 58 3.55 -11.13 -14.80
N TYR A 59 2.76 -10.19 -14.30
CA TYR A 59 1.32 -10.17 -14.57
C TYR A 59 1.04 -10.02 -16.07
N ASN A 60 1.66 -9.03 -16.71
CA ASN A 60 1.47 -8.72 -18.14
C ASN A 60 1.95 -9.88 -19.05
N ASN A 61 3.05 -10.52 -18.67
CA ASN A 61 3.61 -11.67 -19.37
C ASN A 61 2.88 -12.99 -19.06
N LYS A 62 1.90 -12.98 -18.13
CA LYS A 62 1.18 -14.18 -17.68
C LYS A 62 2.10 -15.22 -17.03
N GLU A 63 3.10 -14.76 -16.29
CA GLU A 63 4.09 -15.56 -15.60
C GLU A 63 3.70 -15.78 -14.13
N GLY A 64 3.74 -17.03 -13.67
CA GLY A 64 3.44 -17.39 -12.29
C GLY A 64 1.97 -17.16 -11.89
N ASP A 65 1.76 -16.82 -10.61
CA ASP A 65 0.42 -16.55 -10.08
C ASP A 65 -0.06 -15.15 -10.47
N SER A 66 -1.06 -15.10 -11.35
CA SER A 66 -1.62 -13.86 -11.90
C SER A 66 -2.27 -12.98 -10.83
N GLU A 67 -3.01 -13.57 -9.87
CA GLU A 67 -3.67 -12.84 -8.80
C GLU A 67 -2.66 -12.20 -7.86
N PHE A 68 -1.64 -12.97 -7.47
CA PHE A 68 -0.56 -12.50 -6.61
C PHE A 68 0.22 -11.37 -7.26
N ASN A 69 0.58 -11.51 -8.54
CA ASN A 69 1.35 -10.49 -9.26
C ASN A 69 0.52 -9.22 -9.49
N TYR A 70 -0.75 -9.35 -9.88
CA TYR A 70 -1.65 -8.20 -10.01
C TYR A 70 -1.82 -7.46 -8.68
N ALA A 71 -2.09 -8.19 -7.60
CA ALA A 71 -2.25 -7.60 -6.28
C ALA A 71 -0.95 -6.94 -5.78
N GLY A 72 0.21 -7.54 -6.07
CA GLY A 72 1.51 -6.94 -5.78
C GLY A 72 1.69 -5.60 -6.49
N ALA A 73 1.47 -5.53 -7.80
CA ALA A 73 1.54 -4.29 -8.58
C ALA A 73 0.51 -3.24 -8.09
N PHE A 74 -0.72 -3.66 -7.82
CA PHE A 74 -1.79 -2.80 -7.29
C PHE A 74 -1.42 -2.16 -5.95
N LEU A 75 -0.89 -2.95 -5.00
CA LEU A 75 -0.53 -2.47 -3.68
C LEU A 75 0.66 -1.50 -3.74
N HIS A 76 1.65 -1.75 -4.61
CA HIS A 76 2.74 -0.80 -4.83
C HIS A 76 2.28 0.49 -5.52
N ASN A 77 1.33 0.42 -6.47
CA ASN A 77 0.67 1.59 -7.05
C ASN A 77 -0.18 2.36 -6.02
N THR A 78 -0.60 1.71 -4.96
CA THR A 78 -1.25 2.36 -3.82
C THR A 78 -0.21 2.95 -2.85
N LEU A 79 0.92 2.30 -2.64
CA LEU A 79 1.94 2.71 -1.67
C LEU A 79 2.71 3.96 -2.12
N PHE A 80 3.40 3.88 -3.26
CA PHE A 80 4.37 4.91 -3.66
C PHE A 80 3.78 6.31 -3.85
N PRO A 81 2.59 6.50 -4.44
CA PRO A 81 2.00 7.83 -4.59
C PRO A 81 1.74 8.56 -3.27
N GLN A 82 1.65 7.84 -2.15
CA GLN A 82 1.44 8.46 -0.83
C GLN A 82 2.73 8.94 -0.16
N PHE A 83 3.89 8.82 -0.80
CA PHE A 83 5.14 9.34 -0.27
C PHE A 83 5.42 10.74 -0.79
N ARG A 84 6.15 11.50 0.01
CA ARG A 84 6.60 12.87 -0.26
C ARG A 84 7.93 13.14 0.45
N GLU A 85 8.46 14.32 0.25
CA GLU A 85 9.63 14.80 0.98
C GLU A 85 9.50 14.66 2.51
N VAL A 86 10.60 14.37 3.19
CA VAL A 86 10.66 14.19 4.65
C VAL A 86 10.20 15.46 5.37
N ARG A 87 9.29 15.30 6.32
CA ARG A 87 8.82 16.35 7.24
C ARG A 87 8.80 15.85 8.68
N ASN A 88 9.66 16.40 9.53
CA ASN A 88 9.75 15.97 10.94
C ASN A 88 8.43 16.14 11.71
N ASN A 89 7.63 17.14 11.38
CA ASN A 89 6.31 17.43 11.95
C ASN A 89 5.17 17.10 10.97
N ASN A 90 5.28 15.97 10.29
CA ASN A 90 4.25 15.54 9.35
C ASN A 90 3.01 15.02 10.09
N LYS A 91 1.89 15.68 9.90
CA LYS A 91 0.61 15.33 10.55
C LYS A 91 -0.54 15.31 9.54
N PRO A 92 -1.60 14.52 9.80
CA PRO A 92 -2.81 14.57 9.01
C PRO A 92 -3.42 15.98 9.02
N ASN A 93 -4.04 16.33 7.91
CA ASN A 93 -4.72 17.61 7.70
C ASN A 93 -6.08 17.39 7.03
N GLY A 94 -6.83 18.48 6.88
CA GLY A 94 -8.11 18.44 6.16
C GLY A 94 -9.09 17.38 6.70
N PRO A 95 -9.87 16.73 5.81
CA PRO A 95 -10.86 15.73 6.21
C PRO A 95 -10.29 14.56 7.00
N MET A 96 -9.05 14.13 6.70
CA MET A 96 -8.41 13.00 7.40
C MET A 96 -8.11 13.31 8.88
N LEU A 97 -7.84 14.55 9.25
CA LEU A 97 -7.69 14.91 10.65
C LEU A 97 -9.00 14.67 11.42
N GLY A 98 -10.13 15.10 10.87
CA GLY A 98 -11.46 14.86 11.45
C GLY A 98 -11.81 13.36 11.50
N PHE A 99 -11.50 12.61 10.44
CA PHE A 99 -11.69 11.17 10.39
C PHE A 99 -10.89 10.44 11.47
N ILE A 100 -9.60 10.76 11.61
CA ILE A 100 -8.73 10.15 12.62
C ILE A 100 -9.21 10.50 14.03
N ASN A 101 -9.53 11.76 14.31
CA ASN A 101 -10.06 12.16 15.61
C ASN A 101 -11.37 11.43 15.96
N LYS A 102 -12.25 11.23 14.97
CA LYS A 102 -13.51 10.50 15.16
C LYS A 102 -13.30 9.03 15.55
N HIS A 103 -12.35 8.35 14.90
CA HIS A 103 -12.20 6.89 15.03
C HIS A 103 -11.18 6.47 16.09
N PHE A 104 -10.17 7.31 16.36
CA PHE A 104 -9.04 6.99 17.26
C PHE A 104 -8.88 7.98 18.41
N GLY A 105 -9.65 9.08 18.42
CA GLY A 105 -9.48 10.17 19.38
C GLY A 105 -8.42 11.18 18.96
N ASP A 106 -7.25 10.72 18.54
CA ASP A 106 -6.16 11.56 18.02
C ASP A 106 -5.21 10.77 17.10
N TYR A 107 -4.23 11.50 16.54
CA TYR A 107 -3.24 10.93 15.62
C TYR A 107 -2.25 9.98 16.31
N ASP A 108 -1.89 10.23 17.57
CA ASP A 108 -0.93 9.40 18.29
C ASP A 108 -1.55 8.05 18.66
N ASN A 109 -2.81 8.03 19.04
CA ASN A 109 -3.59 6.81 19.23
C ASN A 109 -3.68 5.99 17.94
N MET A 110 -4.00 6.63 16.80
CA MET A 110 -4.02 5.94 15.50
C MET A 110 -2.66 5.29 15.18
N LYS A 111 -1.55 6.01 15.41
CA LYS A 111 -0.20 5.44 15.21
C LYS A 111 0.08 4.26 16.13
N SER A 112 -0.37 4.31 17.38
CA SER A 112 -0.23 3.23 18.36
C SER A 112 -0.99 1.97 17.93
N ASP A 113 -2.25 2.14 17.48
CA ASP A 113 -3.05 1.04 16.94
C ASP A 113 -2.42 0.46 15.68
N PHE A 114 -1.91 1.33 14.80
CA PHE A 114 -1.21 0.92 13.59
C PHE A 114 0.07 0.11 13.91
N GLU A 115 0.86 0.58 14.87
CA GLU A 115 2.05 -0.14 15.35
C GLU A 115 1.67 -1.51 15.92
N THR A 116 0.59 -1.59 16.68
CA THR A 116 0.10 -2.83 17.26
C THR A 116 -0.21 -3.86 16.17
N GLU A 117 -0.98 -3.50 15.15
CA GLU A 117 -1.32 -4.39 14.05
C GLU A 117 -0.10 -4.71 13.17
N PHE A 118 0.81 -3.73 12.96
CA PHE A 118 2.05 -3.93 12.23
C PHE A 118 2.98 -4.96 12.90
N MET A 119 3.05 -4.93 14.21
CA MET A 119 3.90 -5.86 14.98
C MET A 119 3.28 -7.25 15.13
N LYS A 120 1.94 -7.36 15.18
CA LYS A 120 1.22 -8.64 15.25
C LYS A 120 1.27 -9.44 13.95
N LEU A 121 1.38 -8.77 12.78
CA LEU A 121 1.37 -9.47 11.50
C LEU A 121 2.56 -10.42 11.42
N GLU A 122 2.29 -11.70 11.27
CA GLU A 122 3.31 -12.72 11.04
C GLU A 122 3.59 -12.87 9.55
N GLY A 123 4.87 -13.06 9.20
CA GLY A 123 5.30 -13.18 7.80
C GLY A 123 5.22 -11.87 7.02
N SER A 124 5.09 -11.98 5.72
CA SER A 124 5.04 -10.86 4.78
C SER A 124 3.62 -10.36 4.59
N GLY A 125 3.46 -9.05 4.39
CA GLY A 125 2.15 -8.47 4.15
C GLY A 125 2.14 -6.95 4.31
N TRP A 126 0.95 -6.40 4.53
CA TRP A 126 0.69 -4.97 4.57
C TRP A 126 -0.21 -4.62 5.74
N VAL A 127 -0.08 -3.40 6.23
CA VAL A 127 -1.00 -2.83 7.23
C VAL A 127 -1.59 -1.55 6.67
N TYR A 128 -2.88 -1.34 6.87
CA TYR A 128 -3.56 -0.20 6.28
C TYR A 128 -4.68 0.36 7.15
N LEU A 129 -4.89 1.67 7.03
CA LEU A 129 -6.08 2.34 7.54
C LEU A 129 -7.19 2.19 6.50
N ALA A 130 -8.30 1.60 6.90
CA ALA A 130 -9.45 1.37 6.04
C ALA A 130 -10.49 2.50 6.12
N THR A 131 -11.38 2.58 5.12
CA THR A 131 -12.47 3.56 5.05
C THR A 131 -13.48 3.45 6.18
N ASP A 132 -13.56 2.30 6.85
CA ASP A 132 -14.42 2.08 8.03
C ASP A 132 -13.77 2.53 9.36
N GLY A 133 -12.58 3.14 9.32
CA GLY A 133 -11.85 3.63 10.49
C GLY A 133 -11.14 2.55 11.29
N LYS A 134 -10.89 1.39 10.70
CA LYS A 134 -10.13 0.31 11.33
C LYS A 134 -8.74 0.18 10.74
N ILE A 135 -7.78 -0.25 11.55
CA ILE A 135 -6.49 -0.73 11.06
C ILE A 135 -6.64 -2.21 10.73
N LYS A 136 -6.30 -2.56 9.49
CA LYS A 136 -6.41 -3.93 8.95
C LYS A 136 -5.09 -4.41 8.38
N THR A 137 -4.98 -5.72 8.17
CA THR A 137 -3.81 -6.36 7.59
C THR A 137 -4.16 -7.11 6.30
N ILE A 138 -3.18 -7.23 5.42
CA ILE A 138 -3.23 -8.04 4.20
C ILE A 138 -2.05 -9.00 4.23
N PRO A 139 -2.25 -10.29 4.53
CA PRO A 139 -1.19 -11.29 4.38
C PRO A 139 -0.81 -11.45 2.89
N ASN A 140 0.49 -11.50 2.61
CA ASN A 140 1.02 -11.54 1.25
C ASN A 140 0.48 -10.40 0.37
N HIS A 141 -0.09 -10.70 -0.80
CA HIS A 141 -0.69 -9.73 -1.70
C HIS A 141 -2.16 -10.07 -1.97
N GLN A 142 -3.05 -9.12 -1.66
CA GLN A 142 -4.47 -9.21 -1.98
C GLN A 142 -5.00 -7.80 -2.27
N VAL A 143 -5.79 -7.66 -3.31
CA VAL A 143 -6.46 -6.38 -3.62
C VAL A 143 -7.45 -6.01 -2.53
N ARG A 144 -7.47 -4.74 -2.14
CA ARG A 144 -8.47 -4.14 -1.24
C ARG A 144 -8.89 -2.78 -1.79
N ASN A 145 -10.18 -2.52 -1.78
CA ASN A 145 -10.77 -1.28 -2.32
C ASN A 145 -11.02 -0.21 -1.24
N ASP A 146 -10.75 -0.54 0.02
CA ASP A 146 -11.03 0.30 1.18
C ASP A 146 -9.77 0.92 1.81
N ILE A 147 -8.65 0.98 1.09
CA ILE A 147 -7.37 1.48 1.58
C ILE A 147 -7.32 3.01 1.54
N LEU A 148 -7.16 3.64 2.70
CA LEU A 148 -6.85 5.07 2.83
C LEU A 148 -5.34 5.34 2.92
N LEU A 149 -4.66 4.64 3.83
CA LEU A 149 -3.23 4.73 4.09
C LEU A 149 -2.67 3.31 4.14
N LEU A 150 -1.56 3.05 3.47
CA LEU A 150 -0.94 1.73 3.36
C LEU A 150 0.51 1.76 3.83
N VAL A 151 0.94 0.74 4.56
CA VAL A 151 2.35 0.52 4.90
C VAL A 151 2.75 -0.89 4.52
N ASP A 152 3.86 -1.00 3.83
CA ASP A 152 4.47 -2.27 3.46
C ASP A 152 5.25 -2.85 4.65
N ARG A 153 4.96 -4.12 4.98
CA ARG A 153 5.67 -4.88 6.03
C ARG A 153 6.52 -6.03 5.47
N TRP A 154 6.66 -6.13 4.17
CA TRP A 154 7.62 -7.03 3.56
C TRP A 154 9.05 -6.61 3.91
N GLU A 155 9.95 -7.56 4.12
CA GLU A 155 11.33 -7.25 4.52
C GLU A 155 12.06 -6.33 3.54
N HIS A 156 11.80 -6.47 2.25
CA HIS A 156 12.41 -5.61 1.23
C HIS A 156 12.10 -4.12 1.39
N ALA A 157 11.03 -3.76 2.09
CA ALA A 157 10.67 -2.37 2.32
C ALA A 157 11.53 -1.68 3.39
N TRP A 158 12.24 -2.44 4.23
CA TRP A 158 12.94 -1.89 5.39
C TRP A 158 14.32 -2.51 5.69
N ILE A 159 14.61 -3.72 5.21
CA ILE A 159 15.81 -4.48 5.63
C ILE A 159 17.12 -3.75 5.33
N LEU A 160 17.23 -3.03 4.20
CA LEU A 160 18.44 -2.34 3.80
C LEU A 160 18.74 -1.09 4.66
N ASP A 161 17.70 -0.42 5.17
CA ASP A 161 17.86 0.83 5.91
C ASP A 161 17.79 0.62 7.44
N TYR A 162 17.08 -0.39 7.89
CA TYR A 162 16.74 -0.58 9.30
C TYR A 162 17.20 -1.93 9.86
N GLY A 163 17.78 -2.80 9.04
CA GLY A 163 18.15 -4.16 9.49
C GLY A 163 16.92 -4.89 10.05
N SER A 164 16.99 -5.38 11.29
CA SER A 164 15.85 -6.05 11.96
C SER A 164 14.86 -5.09 12.65
N ASP A 165 15.14 -3.78 12.70
CA ASP A 165 14.35 -2.79 13.45
C ASP A 165 13.15 -2.28 12.63
N LYS A 166 12.19 -3.17 12.37
CA LYS A 166 10.95 -2.85 11.68
C LYS A 166 10.06 -1.84 12.42
N LYS A 167 10.22 -1.72 13.75
CA LYS A 167 9.50 -0.71 14.54
C LYS A 167 10.01 0.70 14.23
N LYS A 168 11.33 0.87 14.12
CA LYS A 168 11.94 2.13 13.69
C LYS A 168 11.53 2.49 12.27
N TYR A 169 11.52 1.51 11.34
CA TYR A 169 11.00 1.71 9.99
C TYR A 169 9.59 2.31 10.01
N LEU A 170 8.64 1.69 10.71
CA LEU A 170 7.27 2.21 10.80
C LEU A 170 7.24 3.62 11.38
N LYS A 171 8.00 3.88 12.45
CA LYS A 171 8.08 5.22 13.07
C LYS A 171 8.58 6.30 12.10
N GLU A 172 9.54 5.97 11.26
CA GLU A 172 10.10 6.91 10.27
C GLU A 172 9.15 7.11 9.07
N GLN A 173 8.36 6.11 8.70
CA GLN A 173 7.39 6.23 7.59
C GLN A 173 6.41 7.40 7.77
N TRP A 174 6.01 7.71 8.99
CA TRP A 174 5.10 8.83 9.26
C TRP A 174 5.61 10.17 8.75
N LYS A 175 6.94 10.34 8.61
CA LYS A 175 7.57 11.57 8.13
C LYS A 175 7.41 11.82 6.64
N ILE A 176 7.12 10.78 5.86
CA ILE A 176 7.02 10.86 4.40
C ILE A 176 5.59 10.66 3.86
N ILE A 177 4.59 10.54 4.71
CA ILE A 177 3.20 10.37 4.26
C ILE A 177 2.67 11.67 3.65
N ASN A 178 2.20 11.63 2.43
CA ASN A 178 1.46 12.70 1.78
C ASN A 178 -0.03 12.65 2.15
N TRP A 179 -0.41 13.36 3.20
CA TRP A 179 -1.78 13.38 3.70
C TRP A 179 -2.80 13.90 2.68
N ASN A 180 -2.37 14.67 1.66
CA ASN A 180 -3.27 15.09 0.59
C ASN A 180 -3.73 13.91 -0.27
N VAL A 181 -2.84 12.93 -0.53
CA VAL A 181 -3.20 11.69 -1.24
C VAL A 181 -4.19 10.87 -0.41
N VAL A 182 -3.96 10.76 0.90
CA VAL A 182 -4.88 10.06 1.81
C VAL A 182 -6.26 10.75 1.86
N ASN A 183 -6.28 12.09 1.92
CA ASN A 183 -7.52 12.87 1.82
C ASN A 183 -8.28 12.62 0.50
N THR A 184 -7.55 12.53 -0.63
CA THR A 184 -8.17 12.26 -1.94
C THR A 184 -8.81 10.88 -1.99
N ARG A 185 -8.19 9.87 -1.39
CA ARG A 185 -8.76 8.52 -1.30
C ARG A 185 -10.03 8.51 -0.45
N TRP A 186 -10.03 9.21 0.67
CA TRP A 186 -11.23 9.38 1.49
C TRP A 186 -12.37 10.07 0.72
N GLY A 187 -12.10 11.16 0.02
CA GLY A 187 -13.10 11.87 -0.78
C GLY A 187 -13.69 11.06 -1.94
N LYS A 188 -12.98 10.03 -2.44
CA LYS A 188 -13.49 9.10 -3.47
C LYS A 188 -14.30 7.94 -2.90
N SER A 189 -14.25 7.70 -1.60
CA SER A 189 -14.99 6.64 -0.92
C SER A 189 -16.34 7.12 -0.35
N LEU A 190 -16.60 8.42 -0.43
CA LEU A 190 -17.91 9.06 -0.11
C LEU A 190 -18.78 9.15 -1.36
#